data_ec8dec52e75e627bab5ae7db462c71fd
#
_entry.id   ec8dec52e75e627bab5ae7db462c71fd
#
_cell.length_a   1.000
_cell.length_b   1.000
_cell.length_c   1.000
_cell.angle_alpha   90.00
_cell.angle_beta   90.00
_cell.angle_gamma   90.00
#
_symmetry.space_group_name_H-M   'P 1'
#
loop_
_entity.id
_entity.type
_entity.pdbx_description
1 polymer ?
#
loop_
_entity_poly.entity_id
_entity_poly.type
_entity_poly.pdbx_seq_one_letter_code
_entity_poly.pdbx_strand_id
1 'polypeptide(L)'
;PASQKPVLAKGQDRQKDVPPPPFALPPPNPDQRRVFAYLQKRGIAPQVIRGFIQAGLLYEDAKYHNCVFVGRNAGGTPVFASKRSTYDRDGSSFKRDVPGSNKHIAFRLPCRPDLDWVLVFEAPIDLMSYCTLHRQVTSNAVALCGVFGKALENYLKDYPHIKQIGLCLDADDPGRIAAERLRAQYE
;
A
#
# COMPACT_ATOMS: atom_id res chain seq x y z
N PRO A 1 -3.76 58.51 14.30
CA PRO A 1 -2.68 57.53 14.45
C PRO A 1 -3.28 56.16 14.67
N ALA A 2 -3.15 55.30 13.64
CA ALA A 2 -3.65 53.95 13.69
C ALA A 2 -2.61 53.03 14.35
N SER A 3 -2.99 52.42 15.46
CA SER A 3 -2.19 51.46 16.21
C SER A 3 -2.12 50.14 15.45
N GLN A 4 -0.93 49.78 14.94
CA GLN A 4 -0.64 48.45 14.39
C GLN A 4 -0.46 47.45 15.53
N LYS A 5 -1.31 46.41 15.54
CA LYS A 5 -1.12 45.26 16.44
C LYS A 5 0.01 44.37 15.88
N PRO A 6 0.93 43.87 16.71
CA PRO A 6 1.98 42.96 16.24
C PRO A 6 1.40 41.61 15.83
N VAL A 7 1.76 41.17 14.65
CA VAL A 7 1.47 39.80 14.15
C VAL A 7 2.41 38.84 14.88
N LEU A 8 1.86 38.05 15.78
CA LEU A 8 2.58 36.96 16.42
C LEU A 8 2.93 35.89 15.33
N ALA A 9 4.21 35.75 15.06
CA ALA A 9 4.75 34.67 14.24
C ALA A 9 4.38 33.34 14.91
N LYS A 10 3.62 32.47 14.18
CA LYS A 10 3.36 31.09 14.60
C LYS A 10 4.70 30.38 14.67
N GLY A 11 5.13 30.03 15.87
CA GLY A 11 6.30 29.21 16.12
C GLY A 11 6.19 27.91 15.33
N GLN A 12 7.15 27.66 14.45
CA GLN A 12 7.39 26.33 13.90
C GLN A 12 7.90 25.47 15.04
N ASP A 13 7.03 24.64 15.60
CA ASP A 13 7.41 23.55 16.49
C ASP A 13 8.42 22.65 15.72
N ARG A 14 9.70 22.80 16.06
CA ARG A 14 10.74 21.86 15.67
C ARG A 14 10.40 20.55 16.37
N GLN A 15 9.69 19.65 15.66
CA GLN A 15 9.60 18.26 16.09
C GLN A 15 11.04 17.75 16.22
N LYS A 16 11.45 17.46 17.47
CA LYS A 16 12.71 16.81 17.80
C LYS A 16 12.82 15.55 16.93
N ASP A 17 14.00 15.34 16.34
CA ASP A 17 14.39 14.12 15.61
C ASP A 17 14.36 12.90 16.57
N VAL A 18 13.17 12.42 16.86
CA VAL A 18 13.00 11.13 17.52
C VAL A 18 13.05 10.09 16.39
N PRO A 19 14.01 9.17 16.41
CA PRO A 19 14.07 8.13 15.38
C PRO A 19 12.74 7.39 15.33
N PRO A 20 12.26 7.03 14.13
CA PRO A 20 11.00 6.33 14.00
C PRO A 20 11.04 5.03 14.83
N PRO A 21 9.93 4.66 15.47
CA PRO A 21 9.89 3.43 16.25
C PRO A 21 10.20 2.23 15.36
N PRO A 22 10.76 1.14 15.91
CA PRO A 22 11.01 -0.08 15.17
C PRO A 22 9.71 -0.60 14.56
N PHE A 23 9.78 -1.15 13.35
CA PHE A 23 8.62 -1.72 12.68
C PHE A 23 8.09 -2.93 13.45
N ALA A 24 6.79 -2.92 13.75
CA ALA A 24 6.09 -4.04 14.33
C ALA A 24 4.68 -4.16 13.73
N LEU A 25 4.31 -5.36 13.31
CA LEU A 25 2.96 -5.61 12.81
C LEU A 25 1.93 -5.45 13.93
N PRO A 26 0.78 -4.80 13.68
CA PRO A 26 -0.34 -4.80 14.62
C PRO A 26 -0.78 -6.23 14.96
N PRO A 27 -1.16 -6.52 16.22
CA PRO A 27 -1.67 -7.84 16.59
C PRO A 27 -2.86 -8.24 15.72
N PRO A 28 -2.90 -9.47 15.19
CA PRO A 28 -4.00 -9.94 14.36
C PRO A 28 -5.24 -10.26 15.22
N ASN A 29 -6.42 -10.00 14.68
CA ASN A 29 -7.67 -10.45 15.24
C ASN A 29 -7.83 -11.97 14.99
N PRO A 30 -8.43 -12.74 15.93
CA PRO A 30 -8.68 -14.17 15.73
C PRO A 30 -9.52 -14.51 14.50
N ASP A 31 -10.45 -13.64 14.12
CA ASP A 31 -11.24 -13.78 12.89
C ASP A 31 -11.03 -12.57 11.95
N GLN A 32 -11.50 -12.72 10.71
CA GLN A 32 -11.30 -11.75 9.64
C GLN A 32 -12.64 -11.22 9.09
N ARG A 33 -13.73 -11.36 9.86
CA ARG A 33 -15.10 -11.14 9.37
C ARG A 33 -15.34 -9.71 8.88
N ARG A 34 -14.83 -8.71 9.58
CA ARG A 34 -15.04 -7.30 9.21
C ARG A 34 -14.26 -6.93 7.97
N VAL A 35 -13.01 -7.35 7.90
CA VAL A 35 -12.17 -7.17 6.70
C VAL A 35 -12.81 -7.86 5.49
N PHE A 36 -13.31 -9.08 5.70
CA PHE A 36 -13.96 -9.84 4.65
C PHE A 36 -15.22 -9.12 4.14
N ALA A 37 -16.12 -8.71 5.04
CA ALA A 37 -17.36 -7.98 4.70
C ALA A 37 -17.06 -6.63 4.03
N TYR A 38 -16.08 -5.89 4.54
CA TYR A 38 -15.66 -4.61 3.97
C TYR A 38 -15.17 -4.75 2.52
N LEU A 39 -14.28 -5.72 2.26
CA LEU A 39 -13.73 -5.93 0.93
C LEU A 39 -14.76 -6.49 -0.05
N GLN A 40 -15.67 -7.37 0.41
CA GLN A 40 -16.80 -7.82 -0.42
C GLN A 40 -17.72 -6.65 -0.80
N LYS A 41 -18.03 -5.75 0.14
CA LYS A 41 -18.81 -4.53 -0.15
C LYS A 41 -18.14 -3.64 -1.21
N ARG A 42 -16.80 -3.70 -1.32
CA ARG A 42 -16.03 -3.02 -2.36
C ARG A 42 -15.92 -3.82 -3.66
N GLY A 43 -16.64 -4.92 -3.80
CA GLY A 43 -16.66 -5.74 -5.01
C GLY A 43 -15.50 -6.75 -5.14
N ILE A 44 -14.68 -6.93 -4.10
CA ILE A 44 -13.58 -7.92 -4.14
C ILE A 44 -14.16 -9.33 -3.99
N ALA A 45 -13.79 -10.21 -4.90
CA ALA A 45 -14.28 -11.60 -4.90
C ALA A 45 -13.78 -12.37 -3.64
N PRO A 46 -14.65 -13.19 -3.04
CA PRO A 46 -14.32 -13.95 -1.82
C PRO A 46 -13.07 -14.82 -1.93
N GLN A 47 -12.83 -15.42 -3.08
CA GLN A 47 -11.64 -16.24 -3.33
C GLN A 47 -10.35 -15.42 -3.33
N VAL A 48 -10.38 -14.17 -3.83
CA VAL A 48 -9.24 -13.26 -3.79
C VAL A 48 -8.95 -12.85 -2.34
N ILE A 49 -9.98 -12.48 -1.57
CA ILE A 49 -9.80 -12.11 -0.15
C ILE A 49 -9.17 -13.28 0.62
N ARG A 50 -9.71 -14.50 0.47
CA ARG A 50 -9.16 -15.70 1.12
C ARG A 50 -7.71 -15.97 0.72
N GLY A 51 -7.39 -15.85 -0.56
CA GLY A 51 -6.02 -16.05 -1.05
C GLY A 51 -5.02 -15.08 -0.41
N PHE A 52 -5.37 -13.79 -0.30
CA PHE A 52 -4.52 -12.79 0.35
C PHE A 52 -4.35 -13.03 1.85
N ILE A 53 -5.42 -13.46 2.55
CA ILE A 53 -5.36 -13.82 3.97
C ILE A 53 -4.48 -15.06 4.17
N GLN A 54 -4.68 -16.13 3.39
CA GLN A 54 -3.89 -17.36 3.47
C GLN A 54 -2.41 -17.15 3.16
N ALA A 55 -2.11 -16.23 2.24
CA ALA A 55 -0.73 -15.84 1.92
C ALA A 55 -0.09 -14.92 2.99
N GLY A 56 -0.83 -14.54 4.05
CA GLY A 56 -0.34 -13.63 5.08
C GLY A 56 -0.05 -12.22 4.56
N LEU A 57 -0.73 -11.81 3.48
CA LEU A 57 -0.62 -10.48 2.86
C LEU A 57 -1.70 -9.52 3.35
N LEU A 58 -2.75 -10.06 3.96
CA LEU A 58 -3.89 -9.31 4.49
C LEU A 58 -4.37 -9.97 5.78
N TYR A 59 -4.71 -9.14 6.78
CA TYR A 59 -5.42 -9.59 7.98
C TYR A 59 -6.18 -8.43 8.63
N GLU A 60 -7.02 -8.75 9.64
CA GLU A 60 -7.75 -7.80 10.47
C GLU A 60 -6.94 -7.49 11.73
N ASP A 61 -6.73 -6.19 12.06
CA ASP A 61 -6.08 -5.86 13.34
C ASP A 61 -7.04 -6.05 14.53
N ALA A 62 -6.50 -6.54 15.66
CA ALA A 62 -7.30 -6.86 16.85
C ALA A 62 -7.90 -5.61 17.52
N LYS A 63 -7.27 -4.44 17.41
CA LYS A 63 -7.67 -3.25 18.16
C LYS A 63 -8.80 -2.46 17.50
N TYR A 64 -8.70 -2.26 16.18
CA TYR A 64 -9.60 -1.37 15.45
C TYR A 64 -10.30 -2.06 14.28
N HIS A 65 -10.01 -3.33 14.06
CA HIS A 65 -10.57 -4.14 12.97
C HIS A 65 -10.30 -3.57 11.57
N ASN A 66 -9.16 -2.90 11.40
CA ASN A 66 -8.73 -2.39 10.10
C ASN A 66 -8.21 -3.53 9.22
N CYS A 67 -8.28 -3.35 7.89
CA CYS A 67 -7.44 -4.11 6.97
C CYS A 67 -5.98 -3.75 7.22
N VAL A 68 -5.13 -4.75 7.40
CA VAL A 68 -3.67 -4.62 7.44
C VAL A 68 -3.09 -5.32 6.22
N PHE A 69 -2.52 -4.56 5.30
CA PHE A 69 -1.83 -5.07 4.12
C PHE A 69 -0.34 -5.14 4.41
N VAL A 70 0.24 -6.33 4.29
CA VAL A 70 1.63 -6.62 4.68
C VAL A 70 2.55 -6.68 3.48
N GLY A 71 3.56 -5.81 3.45
CA GLY A 71 4.66 -5.86 2.49
C GLY A 71 5.85 -6.64 3.04
N ARG A 72 6.38 -7.54 2.21
CA ARG A 72 7.52 -8.40 2.57
C ARG A 72 8.72 -8.10 1.67
N ASN A 73 9.93 -8.19 2.20
CA ASN A 73 11.14 -8.12 1.38
C ASN A 73 11.33 -9.40 0.53
N ALA A 74 12.38 -9.47 -0.28
CA ALA A 74 12.67 -10.64 -1.11
C ALA A 74 12.88 -11.94 -0.31
N GLY A 75 13.35 -11.83 0.94
CA GLY A 75 13.50 -12.95 1.88
C GLY A 75 12.21 -13.35 2.60
N GLY A 76 11.05 -12.76 2.27
CA GLY A 76 9.76 -13.07 2.87
C GLY A 76 9.51 -12.42 4.24
N THR A 77 10.43 -11.63 4.76
CA THR A 77 10.29 -10.94 6.06
C THR A 77 9.33 -9.76 5.94
N PRO A 78 8.33 -9.60 6.82
CA PRO A 78 7.48 -8.42 6.87
C PRO A 78 8.32 -7.18 7.24
N VAL A 79 8.26 -6.13 6.41
CA VAL A 79 9.02 -4.88 6.61
C VAL A 79 8.17 -3.64 6.36
N PHE A 80 6.96 -3.82 5.88
CA PHE A 80 6.01 -2.77 5.61
C PHE A 80 4.60 -3.24 5.96
N ALA A 81 3.76 -2.32 6.44
CA ALA A 81 2.32 -2.56 6.48
C ALA A 81 1.55 -1.25 6.34
N SER A 82 0.45 -1.28 5.59
CA SER A 82 -0.52 -0.20 5.53
C SER A 82 -1.85 -0.63 6.12
N LYS A 83 -2.53 0.30 6.81
CA LYS A 83 -3.85 0.09 7.40
C LYS A 83 -4.92 0.84 6.64
N ARG A 84 -6.06 0.20 6.44
CA ARG A 84 -7.28 0.82 5.91
C ARG A 84 -8.44 0.54 6.84
N SER A 85 -9.16 1.61 7.25
CA SER A 85 -10.38 1.46 8.06
C SER A 85 -11.43 0.62 7.34
N THR A 86 -12.07 -0.29 8.08
CA THR A 86 -13.26 -1.01 7.64
C THR A 86 -14.55 -0.23 7.94
N TYR A 87 -14.43 0.91 8.61
CA TYR A 87 -15.52 1.84 8.93
C TYR A 87 -15.26 3.20 8.30
N ASP A 88 -16.29 3.78 7.75
CA ASP A 88 -16.33 5.19 7.40
C ASP A 88 -16.95 5.94 8.59
N ARG A 89 -16.15 6.73 9.28
CA ARG A 89 -16.66 7.73 10.21
C ARG A 89 -16.82 9.04 9.45
N ASP A 90 -18.02 9.59 9.40
CA ASP A 90 -18.33 10.89 8.82
C ASP A 90 -17.82 11.09 7.37
N GLY A 91 -17.89 10.01 6.56
CA GLY A 91 -17.43 10.04 5.16
C GLY A 91 -15.91 10.00 4.97
N SER A 92 -15.11 9.94 6.03
CA SER A 92 -13.66 9.83 5.94
C SER A 92 -13.17 8.41 6.24
N SER A 93 -12.50 7.79 5.27
CA SER A 93 -11.83 6.51 5.47
C SER A 93 -10.38 6.72 5.91
N PHE A 94 -10.01 6.08 7.01
CA PHE A 94 -8.63 6.12 7.51
C PHE A 94 -7.70 5.27 6.64
N LYS A 95 -6.59 5.86 6.18
CA LYS A 95 -5.48 5.18 5.52
C LYS A 95 -4.16 5.66 6.14
N ARG A 96 -3.34 4.75 6.66
CA ARG A 96 -2.04 5.09 7.25
C ARG A 96 -1.10 3.89 7.24
N ASP A 97 0.17 4.16 6.99
CA ASP A 97 1.22 3.15 7.18
C ASP A 97 1.46 2.89 8.67
N VAL A 98 1.88 1.66 8.98
CA VAL A 98 2.34 1.30 10.32
C VAL A 98 3.67 2.01 10.59
N PRO A 99 3.88 2.61 11.77
CA PRO A 99 5.15 3.26 12.10
C PRO A 99 6.35 2.32 11.92
N GLY A 100 7.46 2.85 11.43
CA GLY A 100 8.66 2.07 11.14
C GLY A 100 8.61 1.25 9.83
N SER A 101 7.52 1.33 9.07
CA SER A 101 7.40 0.66 7.76
C SER A 101 8.47 1.10 6.77
N ASN A 102 9.10 0.13 6.10
CA ASN A 102 10.00 0.39 4.99
C ASN A 102 9.22 0.72 3.71
N LYS A 103 9.07 2.01 3.44
CA LYS A 103 8.32 2.52 2.28
C LYS A 103 8.96 2.19 0.92
N HIS A 104 10.23 1.83 0.89
CA HIS A 104 10.90 1.39 -0.34
C HIS A 104 10.47 -0.02 -0.79
N ILE A 105 9.89 -0.80 0.13
CA ILE A 105 9.33 -2.12 -0.19
C ILE A 105 7.84 -1.99 -0.53
N ALA A 106 7.09 -1.18 0.22
CA ALA A 106 5.64 -1.03 0.13
C ALA A 106 4.91 -2.39 0.09
N PHE A 107 3.76 -2.49 -0.58
CA PHE A 107 3.04 -3.76 -0.71
C PHE A 107 3.40 -4.44 -2.02
N ARG A 108 3.77 -5.71 -1.98
CA ARG A 108 4.13 -6.47 -3.18
C ARG A 108 3.75 -7.95 -3.07
N LEU A 109 3.45 -8.56 -4.19
CA LEU A 109 3.31 -10.01 -4.30
C LEU A 109 4.67 -10.67 -4.52
N PRO A 110 4.82 -11.96 -4.12
CA PRO A 110 6.01 -12.74 -4.43
C PRO A 110 6.26 -12.77 -5.94
N CYS A 111 7.54 -12.69 -6.32
CA CYS A 111 7.93 -12.79 -7.73
C CYS A 111 7.97 -14.24 -8.18
N ARG A 112 7.41 -14.50 -9.35
CA ARG A 112 7.57 -15.74 -10.10
C ARG A 112 8.74 -15.61 -11.06
N PRO A 113 9.75 -16.47 -10.96
CA PRO A 113 10.97 -16.32 -11.77
C PRO A 113 10.78 -16.66 -13.26
N ASP A 114 9.69 -17.33 -13.62
CA ASP A 114 9.31 -17.67 -14.97
C ASP A 114 8.59 -16.54 -15.73
N LEU A 115 8.31 -15.41 -15.07
CA LEU A 115 7.65 -14.26 -15.67
C LEU A 115 8.58 -13.05 -15.66
N ASP A 116 8.70 -12.39 -16.80
CA ASP A 116 9.58 -11.22 -16.99
C ASP A 116 8.84 -9.86 -16.93
N TRP A 117 7.63 -9.85 -16.39
CA TRP A 117 6.80 -8.65 -16.24
C TRP A 117 6.40 -8.38 -14.78
N VAL A 118 6.05 -7.13 -14.48
CA VAL A 118 5.47 -6.70 -13.21
C VAL A 118 4.31 -5.74 -13.44
N LEU A 119 3.23 -5.88 -12.66
CA LEU A 119 2.12 -4.94 -12.65
C LEU A 119 2.25 -3.96 -11.48
N VAL A 120 1.96 -2.69 -11.73
CA VAL A 120 2.09 -1.60 -10.77
C VAL A 120 0.72 -0.98 -10.49
N PHE A 121 0.33 -0.92 -9.22
CA PHE A 121 -0.94 -0.38 -8.72
C PHE A 121 -0.70 0.76 -7.73
N GLU A 122 -1.70 1.60 -7.48
CA GLU A 122 -1.59 2.64 -6.44
C GLU A 122 -1.75 2.09 -5.03
N ALA A 123 -2.71 1.18 -4.83
CA ALA A 123 -2.97 0.59 -3.52
C ALA A 123 -3.24 -0.93 -3.60
N PRO A 124 -3.08 -1.66 -2.48
CA PRO A 124 -3.34 -3.10 -2.43
C PRO A 124 -4.77 -3.49 -2.83
N ILE A 125 -5.77 -2.62 -2.57
CA ILE A 125 -7.17 -2.88 -2.93
C ILE A 125 -7.34 -2.86 -4.46
N ASP A 126 -6.61 -1.99 -5.19
CA ASP A 126 -6.69 -1.91 -6.64
C ASP A 126 -6.12 -3.19 -7.28
N LEU A 127 -5.01 -3.69 -6.73
CA LEU A 127 -4.47 -4.99 -7.09
C LEU A 127 -5.48 -6.14 -6.83
N MET A 128 -6.17 -6.12 -5.68
CA MET A 128 -7.22 -7.11 -5.39
C MET A 128 -8.42 -6.98 -6.34
N SER A 129 -8.77 -5.75 -6.75
CA SER A 129 -9.80 -5.50 -7.76
C SER A 129 -9.40 -6.08 -9.11
N TYR A 130 -8.16 -5.86 -9.53
CA TYR A 130 -7.60 -6.47 -10.75
C TYR A 130 -7.67 -8.00 -10.71
N CYS A 131 -7.23 -8.62 -9.61
CA CYS A 131 -7.34 -10.08 -9.42
C CYS A 131 -8.79 -10.57 -9.51
N THR A 132 -9.74 -9.78 -9.01
CA THR A 132 -11.17 -10.10 -9.06
C THR A 132 -11.71 -10.07 -10.49
N LEU A 133 -11.39 -9.02 -11.25
CA LEU A 133 -11.83 -8.85 -12.64
C LEU A 133 -11.25 -9.94 -13.55
N HIS A 134 -10.00 -10.29 -13.35
CA HIS A 134 -9.30 -11.31 -14.14
C HIS A 134 -9.50 -12.74 -13.63
N ARG A 135 -10.27 -12.92 -12.53
CA ARG A 135 -10.62 -14.22 -11.91
C ARG A 135 -9.40 -15.09 -11.52
N GLN A 136 -8.27 -14.46 -11.30
CA GLN A 136 -7.05 -15.14 -10.86
C GLN A 136 -6.23 -14.23 -9.95
N VAL A 137 -5.51 -14.83 -9.00
CA VAL A 137 -4.50 -14.10 -8.24
C VAL A 137 -3.29 -13.93 -9.17
N THR A 138 -2.97 -12.69 -9.48
CA THR A 138 -1.77 -12.39 -10.25
C THR A 138 -0.52 -12.59 -9.41
N SER A 139 0.63 -12.60 -10.03
CA SER A 139 1.96 -12.59 -9.41
C SER A 139 2.74 -11.40 -9.97
N ASN A 140 3.94 -11.14 -9.47
CA ASN A 140 4.77 -10.05 -9.94
C ASN A 140 4.01 -8.71 -9.95
N ALA A 141 3.56 -8.30 -8.78
CA ALA A 141 2.80 -7.05 -8.64
C ALA A 141 3.31 -6.23 -7.46
N VAL A 142 3.30 -4.90 -7.63
CA VAL A 142 3.65 -3.91 -6.61
C VAL A 142 2.51 -2.91 -6.48
N ALA A 143 2.11 -2.59 -5.24
CA ALA A 143 1.27 -1.44 -4.96
C ALA A 143 2.12 -0.35 -4.28
N LEU A 144 2.16 0.84 -4.86
CA LEU A 144 3.06 1.94 -4.48
C LEU A 144 2.77 2.50 -3.08
N CYS A 145 1.53 2.39 -2.60
CA CYS A 145 1.07 2.87 -1.29
C CYS A 145 1.40 4.36 -1.04
N GLY A 146 1.36 5.18 -2.09
CA GLY A 146 1.68 6.61 -2.03
C GLY A 146 3.19 6.92 -2.06
N VAL A 147 4.07 5.92 -2.15
CA VAL A 147 5.51 6.11 -2.34
C VAL A 147 5.83 6.04 -3.82
N PHE A 148 5.95 7.21 -4.42
CA PHE A 148 6.16 7.34 -5.85
C PHE A 148 7.46 6.66 -6.31
N GLY A 149 7.36 5.66 -7.18
CA GLY A 149 8.45 5.01 -7.91
C GLY A 149 9.41 4.13 -7.08
N LYS A 150 9.68 4.43 -5.82
CA LYS A 150 10.71 3.71 -5.04
C LYS A 150 10.40 2.24 -4.78
N ALA A 151 9.14 1.89 -4.59
CA ALA A 151 8.74 0.50 -4.40
C ALA A 151 8.97 -0.34 -5.66
N LEU A 152 8.67 0.22 -6.84
CA LEU A 152 8.96 -0.42 -8.12
C LEU A 152 10.47 -0.53 -8.35
N GLU A 153 11.22 0.54 -8.14
CA GLU A 153 12.69 0.54 -8.26
C GLU A 153 13.33 -0.56 -7.40
N ASN A 154 12.87 -0.71 -6.16
CA ASN A 154 13.37 -1.76 -5.28
C ASN A 154 12.97 -3.16 -5.75
N TYR A 155 11.73 -3.32 -6.26
CA TYR A 155 11.28 -4.59 -6.82
C TYR A 155 12.13 -5.03 -8.01
N LEU A 156 12.44 -4.10 -8.93
CA LEU A 156 13.28 -4.38 -10.09
C LEU A 156 14.74 -4.70 -9.71
N LYS A 157 15.26 -4.09 -8.64
CA LYS A 157 16.60 -4.44 -8.08
C LYS A 157 16.62 -5.85 -7.49
N ASP A 158 15.55 -6.23 -6.77
CA ASP A 158 15.43 -7.57 -6.21
C ASP A 158 15.24 -8.65 -7.30
N TYR A 159 14.63 -8.27 -8.45
CA TYR A 159 14.24 -9.19 -9.53
C TYR A 159 14.69 -8.67 -10.90
N PRO A 160 16.00 -8.71 -11.22
CA PRO A 160 16.58 -8.07 -12.42
C PRO A 160 16.19 -8.76 -13.74
N HIS A 161 15.53 -9.91 -13.70
CA HIS A 161 14.99 -10.59 -14.89
C HIS A 161 13.70 -9.95 -15.42
N ILE A 162 13.05 -9.07 -14.65
CA ILE A 162 11.86 -8.32 -15.06
C ILE A 162 12.25 -7.31 -16.15
N LYS A 163 11.57 -7.39 -17.30
CA LYS A 163 11.82 -6.55 -18.49
C LYS A 163 10.61 -5.69 -18.88
N GLN A 164 9.44 -6.05 -18.39
CA GLN A 164 8.20 -5.39 -18.79
C GLN A 164 7.47 -4.85 -17.55
N ILE A 165 6.96 -3.62 -17.65
CA ILE A 165 6.22 -2.96 -16.57
C ILE A 165 4.82 -2.60 -17.10
N GLY A 166 3.80 -3.19 -16.49
CA GLY A 166 2.40 -2.83 -16.73
C GLY A 166 1.90 -1.83 -15.69
N LEU A 167 1.56 -0.61 -16.10
CA LEU A 167 1.03 0.41 -15.20
C LEU A 167 -0.49 0.30 -15.11
N CYS A 168 -1.00 -0.03 -13.93
CA CYS A 168 -2.42 -0.16 -13.59
C CYS A 168 -2.78 0.90 -12.52
N LEU A 169 -2.49 2.16 -12.82
CA LEU A 169 -2.74 3.31 -11.95
C LEU A 169 -4.13 3.88 -12.21
N ASP A 170 -4.65 4.69 -11.27
CA ASP A 170 -5.96 5.31 -11.39
C ASP A 170 -6.04 6.24 -12.62
N ALA A 171 -7.20 6.30 -13.27
CA ALA A 171 -7.41 7.13 -14.46
C ALA A 171 -7.74 8.59 -14.14
N ASP A 172 -7.38 9.06 -12.94
CA ASP A 172 -7.47 10.46 -12.52
C ASP A 172 -6.19 11.26 -12.85
N ASP A 173 -6.18 12.57 -12.62
CA ASP A 173 -5.04 13.41 -12.94
C ASP A 173 -3.76 13.03 -12.20
N PRO A 174 -3.78 12.76 -10.87
CA PRO A 174 -2.61 12.25 -10.16
C PRO A 174 -2.06 10.94 -10.72
N GLY A 175 -2.93 9.98 -11.02
CA GLY A 175 -2.55 8.67 -11.57
C GLY A 175 -1.94 8.80 -12.98
N ARG A 176 -2.50 9.65 -13.85
CA ARG A 176 -1.93 9.95 -15.17
C ARG A 176 -0.54 10.56 -15.07
N ILE A 177 -0.37 11.60 -14.22
CA ILE A 177 0.95 12.22 -13.98
C ILE A 177 1.95 11.19 -13.44
N ALA A 178 1.50 10.30 -12.54
CA ALA A 178 2.32 9.23 -12.02
C ALA A 178 2.74 8.26 -13.12
N ALA A 179 1.83 7.88 -14.00
CA ALA A 179 2.10 6.97 -15.13
C ALA A 179 3.11 7.58 -16.11
N GLU A 180 2.96 8.86 -16.47
CA GLU A 180 3.90 9.58 -17.35
C GLU A 180 5.32 9.62 -16.77
N ARG A 181 5.44 9.91 -15.46
CA ARG A 181 6.75 9.94 -14.78
C ARG A 181 7.41 8.57 -14.75
N LEU A 182 6.64 7.51 -14.47
CA LEU A 182 7.18 6.15 -14.48
C LEU A 182 7.59 5.71 -15.89
N ARG A 183 6.81 6.04 -16.91
CA ARG A 183 7.21 5.80 -18.31
C ARG A 183 8.54 6.49 -18.65
N ALA A 184 8.64 7.79 -18.40
CA ALA A 184 9.87 8.54 -18.65
C ALA A 184 11.10 8.03 -17.88
N GLN A 185 10.89 7.29 -16.78
CA GLN A 185 11.99 6.71 -16.00
C GLN A 185 12.45 5.36 -16.55
N TYR A 186 11.58 4.58 -17.21
CA TYR A 186 11.83 3.18 -17.56
C TYR A 186 11.72 2.88 -19.07
N GLU A 187 11.32 3.82 -19.93
CA GLU A 187 11.43 3.79 -21.37
C GLU A 187 12.80 4.29 -21.83
#